data_dcd4c9a6c2e9818b2619198027b48c49
#
_entry.id   dcd4c9a6c2e9818b2619198027b48c49
#
_cell.length_a   1.000
_cell.length_b   1.000
_cell.length_c   1.000
_cell.angle_alpha   90.00
_cell.angle_beta   90.00
_cell.angle_gamma   90.00
#
_symmetry.space_group_name_H-M   'P 1'
#
loop_
_entity.id
_entity.type
_entity.pdbx_description
1 polymer ?
#
loop_
_entity_poly.entity_id
_entity_poly.type
_entity_poly.pdbx_seq_one_letter_code
_entity_poly.pdbx_strand_id
1 'polypeptide(L)'
;MLRKTRYGITPKDNPCFFFTNQYFENRIIHCEDIILNGNQMLINKSNWDKYRIKTIVVQIINFEPKWMILQPSIALLLCKCIQENNLTFPKTLKYIELSGEMIYSSARNIIQKTFDCEIANQYGTNEVNSIAFECRCGNMHVLEECNYVEILKDNATVPYGEEGDIYVTSLTNFTMPFIRYETGDRGFLLPSHKCKCGCKSPILKLTKGRSNDWVLNKDGSKVHSYIFVQVIEAINDLMDNIIRQFQVVQEDYD
;
A
#
# COMPACT_ATOMS: atom_id res chain seq x y z
N MET A 1 -12.78 6.38 10.85
CA MET A 1 -12.51 6.65 12.28
C MET A 1 -11.02 6.77 12.58
N LEU A 2 -10.18 5.82 12.19
CA LEU A 2 -8.73 5.79 12.47
C LEU A 2 -7.96 7.02 11.96
N ARG A 3 -8.20 7.47 10.71
CA ARG A 3 -7.54 8.67 10.15
C ARG A 3 -7.80 9.91 11.00
N LYS A 4 -9.03 10.09 11.51
CA LYS A 4 -9.39 11.21 12.38
C LYS A 4 -8.66 11.14 13.72
N THR A 5 -8.68 9.99 14.38
CA THR A 5 -8.10 9.83 15.71
C THR A 5 -6.57 9.85 15.71
N ARG A 6 -5.93 9.35 14.66
CA ARG A 6 -4.46 9.25 14.57
C ARG A 6 -3.81 10.48 13.94
N TYR A 7 -4.44 11.06 12.91
CA TYR A 7 -3.85 12.11 12.08
C TYR A 7 -4.65 13.41 12.04
N GLY A 8 -5.76 13.49 12.78
CA GLY A 8 -6.64 14.65 12.81
C GLY A 8 -7.39 14.91 11.50
N ILE A 9 -7.45 13.91 10.60
CA ILE A 9 -8.14 14.02 9.32
C ILE A 9 -9.64 13.91 9.52
N THR A 10 -10.38 14.85 8.95
CA THR A 10 -11.84 14.94 9.03
C THR A 10 -12.46 14.82 7.63
N PRO A 11 -13.78 14.57 7.51
CA PRO A 11 -14.48 14.56 6.22
C PRO A 11 -14.45 15.90 5.47
N LYS A 12 -14.08 17.01 6.16
CA LYS A 12 -13.93 18.33 5.55
C LYS A 12 -12.53 18.57 4.95
N ASP A 13 -11.57 17.75 5.33
CA ASP A 13 -10.21 17.83 4.79
C ASP A 13 -10.21 17.29 3.36
N ASN A 14 -9.57 18.02 2.44
CA ASN A 14 -9.51 17.69 1.04
C ASN A 14 -8.51 16.52 0.78
N PRO A 15 -9.02 15.36 0.34
CA PRO A 15 -8.20 14.22 -0.03
C PRO A 15 -7.79 14.24 -1.50
N CYS A 16 -6.71 13.52 -1.78
CA CYS A 16 -6.33 13.15 -3.14
C CYS A 16 -6.28 11.63 -3.26
N PHE A 17 -7.01 11.08 -4.24
CA PHE A 17 -7.14 9.65 -4.49
C PHE A 17 -6.62 9.29 -5.87
N PHE A 18 -6.00 8.10 -5.99
CA PHE A 18 -5.43 7.61 -7.25
C PHE A 18 -6.14 6.32 -7.68
N PHE A 19 -6.72 6.34 -8.87
CA PHE A 19 -7.50 5.24 -9.44
C PHE A 19 -7.00 4.84 -10.83
N THR A 20 -7.38 3.65 -11.28
CA THR A 20 -7.12 3.17 -12.65
C THR A 20 -8.17 3.66 -13.64
N ASN A 21 -7.90 3.53 -14.95
CA ASN A 21 -8.85 3.85 -16.02
C ASN A 21 -10.22 3.23 -15.79
N GLN A 22 -10.29 1.96 -15.40
CA GLN A 22 -11.55 1.24 -15.19
C GLN A 22 -12.49 1.95 -14.21
N TYR A 23 -11.95 2.62 -13.20
CA TYR A 23 -12.74 3.42 -12.26
C TYR A 23 -13.36 4.65 -12.93
N PHE A 24 -12.63 5.28 -13.86
CA PHE A 24 -13.08 6.47 -14.57
C PHE A 24 -14.07 6.11 -15.70
N GLU A 25 -13.84 5.05 -16.46
CA GLU A 25 -14.72 4.59 -17.53
C GLU A 25 -16.13 4.26 -17.05
N ASN A 26 -16.25 3.61 -15.89
CA ASN A 26 -17.53 3.28 -15.27
C ASN A 26 -18.32 4.50 -14.74
N ARG A 27 -17.72 5.69 -14.73
CA ARG A 27 -18.36 6.93 -14.24
C ARG A 27 -18.66 7.97 -15.31
N ILE A 28 -18.65 7.58 -16.59
CA ILE A 28 -19.10 8.43 -17.74
C ILE A 28 -18.25 9.70 -17.92
N ILE A 29 -16.99 9.70 -17.51
CA ILE A 29 -16.13 10.88 -17.69
C ILE A 29 -14.99 10.49 -18.61
N HIS A 30 -15.13 10.87 -19.88
CA HIS A 30 -14.14 10.62 -20.92
C HIS A 30 -12.86 11.42 -20.66
N CYS A 31 -11.73 10.69 -20.56
CA CYS A 31 -10.36 11.20 -20.81
C CYS A 31 -9.79 12.32 -19.93
N GLU A 32 -10.38 12.64 -18.79
CA GLU A 32 -9.74 13.57 -17.86
C GLU A 32 -8.78 12.84 -16.92
N ASP A 33 -7.57 13.38 -16.75
CA ASP A 33 -6.57 12.86 -15.84
C ASP A 33 -6.93 13.12 -14.37
N ILE A 34 -7.72 14.16 -14.13
CA ILE A 34 -8.10 14.64 -12.81
C ILE A 34 -9.57 15.08 -12.81
N ILE A 35 -10.27 14.63 -11.79
CA ILE A 35 -11.65 15.00 -11.52
C ILE A 35 -11.73 15.64 -10.14
N LEU A 36 -12.35 16.80 -10.05
CA LEU A 36 -12.72 17.42 -8.78
C LEU A 36 -14.17 17.05 -8.44
N ASN A 37 -14.36 16.35 -7.31
CA ASN A 37 -15.66 15.96 -6.81
C ASN A 37 -15.86 16.50 -5.39
N GLY A 38 -16.55 17.63 -5.27
CA GLY A 38 -16.65 18.37 -4.02
C GLY A 38 -15.27 18.82 -3.52
N ASN A 39 -14.88 18.35 -2.33
CA ASN A 39 -13.58 18.63 -1.76
C ASN A 39 -12.53 17.54 -2.07
N GLN A 40 -12.80 16.64 -3.00
CA GLN A 40 -11.93 15.52 -3.34
C GLN A 40 -11.29 15.71 -4.72
N MET A 41 -10.02 15.37 -4.84
CA MET A 41 -9.33 15.24 -6.12
C MET A 41 -9.15 13.76 -6.44
N LEU A 42 -9.67 13.32 -7.58
CA LEU A 42 -9.54 11.97 -8.10
C LEU A 42 -8.57 11.99 -9.28
N ILE A 43 -7.51 11.21 -9.21
CA ILE A 43 -6.44 11.19 -10.21
C ILE A 43 -6.42 9.85 -10.92
N ASN A 44 -6.43 9.87 -12.24
CA ASN A 44 -6.19 8.73 -13.07
C ASN A 44 -4.68 8.42 -13.10
N LYS A 45 -4.29 7.27 -12.53
CA LYS A 45 -2.89 6.84 -12.45
C LYS A 45 -2.42 5.98 -13.63
N SER A 46 -3.25 5.80 -14.66
CA SER A 46 -2.92 4.98 -15.81
C SER A 46 -2.18 5.79 -16.87
N ASN A 47 -1.23 5.12 -17.56
CA ASN A 47 -0.54 5.67 -18.74
C ASN A 47 0.17 7.02 -18.54
N TRP A 48 0.90 7.17 -17.44
CA TRP A 48 1.65 8.39 -17.16
C TRP A 48 2.95 8.45 -17.97
N ASP A 49 3.05 9.45 -18.84
CA ASP A 49 4.30 9.90 -19.43
C ASP A 49 4.93 11.05 -18.59
N LYS A 50 6.13 11.47 -18.98
CA LYS A 50 6.88 12.49 -18.25
C LYS A 50 6.16 13.86 -18.18
N TYR A 51 5.45 14.25 -19.23
CA TYR A 51 4.73 15.51 -19.28
C TYR A 51 3.46 15.46 -18.44
N ARG A 52 2.73 14.37 -18.56
CA ARG A 52 1.49 14.12 -17.81
C ARG A 52 1.74 14.11 -16.30
N ILE A 53 2.78 13.41 -15.85
CA ILE A 53 3.18 13.39 -14.43
C ILE A 53 3.43 14.81 -13.91
N LYS A 54 4.20 15.63 -14.64
CA LYS A 54 4.49 17.01 -14.22
C LYS A 54 3.21 17.84 -14.09
N THR A 55 2.31 17.75 -15.06
CA THR A 55 1.01 18.44 -15.03
C THR A 55 0.20 18.01 -13.81
N ILE A 56 0.11 16.71 -13.55
CA ILE A 56 -0.61 16.15 -12.40
C ILE A 56 0.01 16.66 -11.08
N VAL A 57 1.33 16.62 -10.94
CA VAL A 57 2.02 17.10 -9.72
C VAL A 57 1.72 18.58 -9.48
N VAL A 58 1.77 19.43 -10.50
CA VAL A 58 1.43 20.86 -10.37
C VAL A 58 -0.02 21.06 -9.94
N GLN A 59 -0.94 20.26 -10.47
CA GLN A 59 -2.36 20.36 -10.07
C GLN A 59 -2.58 19.87 -8.63
N ILE A 60 -1.89 18.82 -8.19
CA ILE A 60 -1.92 18.37 -6.78
C ILE A 60 -1.39 19.48 -5.86
N ILE A 61 -0.27 20.11 -6.23
CA ILE A 61 0.32 21.20 -5.46
C ILE A 61 -0.69 22.36 -5.32
N ASN A 62 -1.35 22.76 -6.41
CA ASN A 62 -2.34 23.84 -6.42
C ASN A 62 -3.62 23.48 -5.65
N PHE A 63 -3.98 22.19 -5.59
CA PHE A 63 -5.13 21.71 -4.84
C PHE A 63 -4.89 21.71 -3.32
N GLU A 64 -3.63 21.70 -2.90
CA GLU A 64 -3.21 21.68 -1.49
C GLU A 64 -3.91 20.59 -0.65
N PRO A 65 -3.78 19.29 -1.02
CA PRO A 65 -4.45 18.23 -0.27
C PRO A 65 -3.99 18.20 1.19
N LYS A 66 -4.92 17.86 2.08
CA LYS A 66 -4.59 17.59 3.50
C LYS A 66 -4.11 16.18 3.72
N TRP A 67 -4.49 15.27 2.86
CA TRP A 67 -4.04 13.88 2.88
C TRP A 67 -4.17 13.23 1.52
N MET A 68 -3.41 12.17 1.31
CA MET A 68 -3.43 11.38 0.07
C MET A 68 -3.50 9.90 0.38
N ILE A 69 -4.09 9.09 -0.52
CA ILE A 69 -3.99 7.64 -0.52
C ILE A 69 -3.53 7.17 -1.90
N LEU A 70 -2.41 6.43 -1.94
CA LEU A 70 -1.79 5.98 -3.18
C LEU A 70 -0.86 4.78 -2.94
N GLN A 71 -0.43 4.17 -4.03
CA GLN A 71 0.59 3.11 -3.96
C GLN A 71 1.99 3.70 -3.72
N PRO A 72 2.88 2.95 -3.04
CA PRO A 72 4.30 3.31 -2.91
C PRO A 72 4.98 3.67 -4.22
N SER A 73 4.78 2.88 -5.28
CA SER A 73 5.35 3.14 -6.61
C SER A 73 4.91 4.49 -7.20
N ILE A 74 3.64 4.83 -7.05
CA ILE A 74 3.09 6.12 -7.48
C ILE A 74 3.70 7.26 -6.65
N ALA A 75 3.79 7.09 -5.32
CA ALA A 75 4.41 8.08 -4.45
C ALA A 75 5.87 8.38 -4.84
N LEU A 76 6.67 7.34 -5.13
CA LEU A 76 8.04 7.50 -5.61
C LEU A 76 8.12 8.23 -6.95
N LEU A 77 7.19 7.94 -7.86
CA LEU A 77 7.11 8.62 -9.17
C LEU A 77 6.84 10.12 -9.00
N LEU A 78 5.93 10.48 -8.08
CA LEU A 78 5.67 11.88 -7.72
C LEU A 78 6.91 12.52 -7.09
N CYS A 79 7.57 11.84 -6.13
CA CYS A 79 8.80 12.32 -5.50
C CYS A 79 9.86 12.66 -6.54
N LYS A 80 10.08 11.78 -7.50
CA LYS A 80 11.05 12.00 -8.57
C LYS A 80 10.69 13.21 -9.43
N CYS A 81 9.43 13.34 -9.83
CA CYS A 81 8.98 14.49 -10.60
C CYS A 81 9.18 15.81 -9.84
N ILE A 82 8.89 15.82 -8.53
CA ILE A 82 9.10 16.96 -7.65
C ILE A 82 10.59 17.35 -7.63
N GLN A 83 11.47 16.38 -7.43
CA GLN A 83 12.91 16.60 -7.36
C GLN A 83 13.51 17.06 -8.70
N GLU A 84 13.20 16.39 -9.81
CA GLU A 84 13.69 16.71 -11.15
C GLU A 84 13.28 18.12 -11.63
N ASN A 85 12.13 18.61 -11.16
CA ASN A 85 11.61 19.92 -11.56
C ASN A 85 11.78 21.00 -10.47
N ASN A 86 12.48 20.72 -9.38
CA ASN A 86 12.68 21.63 -8.24
C ASN A 86 11.35 22.20 -7.71
N LEU A 87 10.30 21.37 -7.66
CA LEU A 87 8.99 21.77 -7.16
C LEU A 87 8.98 21.68 -5.62
N THR A 88 8.18 22.54 -4.99
CA THR A 88 7.97 22.52 -3.54
C THR A 88 6.55 22.02 -3.27
N PHE A 89 6.42 20.98 -2.46
CA PHE A 89 5.10 20.49 -2.06
C PHE A 89 4.55 21.32 -0.89
N PRO A 90 3.24 21.62 -0.86
CA PRO A 90 2.66 22.49 0.16
C PRO A 90 2.68 21.82 1.54
N LYS A 91 2.99 22.59 2.58
CA LYS A 91 2.99 22.13 3.99
C LYS A 91 1.59 21.86 4.56
N THR A 92 0.57 21.99 3.74
CA THR A 92 -0.82 21.65 4.09
C THR A 92 -1.05 20.16 4.21
N LEU A 93 -0.22 19.33 3.53
CA LEU A 93 -0.29 17.87 3.59
C LEU A 93 0.11 17.36 4.98
N LYS A 94 -0.81 16.71 5.66
CA LYS A 94 -0.59 16.17 7.01
C LYS A 94 -0.22 14.69 7.00
N TYR A 95 -0.68 13.94 5.97
CA TYR A 95 -0.66 12.51 6.04
C TYR A 95 -0.73 11.87 4.65
N ILE A 96 0.06 10.83 4.44
CA ILE A 96 0.00 9.93 3.29
C ILE A 96 -0.33 8.51 3.75
N GLU A 97 -1.38 7.93 3.17
CA GLU A 97 -1.72 6.53 3.34
C GLU A 97 -1.21 5.76 2.13
N LEU A 98 -0.30 4.83 2.36
CA LEU A 98 0.25 3.95 1.34
C LEU A 98 -0.49 2.61 1.36
N SER A 99 -0.89 2.10 0.21
CA SER A 99 -1.67 0.86 0.12
C SER A 99 -1.41 0.11 -1.18
N GLY A 100 -1.69 -1.20 -1.19
CA GLY A 100 -1.70 -2.04 -2.39
C GLY A 100 -0.34 -2.59 -2.82
N GLU A 101 0.74 -2.15 -2.21
CA GLU A 101 2.10 -2.64 -2.46
C GLU A 101 2.88 -2.69 -1.14
N MET A 102 3.90 -3.53 -1.07
CA MET A 102 4.84 -3.47 0.06
C MET A 102 5.64 -2.18 0.00
N ILE A 103 5.86 -1.56 1.16
CA ILE A 103 6.74 -0.41 1.28
C ILE A 103 8.06 -0.82 1.93
N TYR A 104 9.16 -0.46 1.31
CA TYR A 104 10.51 -0.68 1.80
C TYR A 104 11.06 0.55 2.51
N SER A 105 12.05 0.36 3.38
CA SER A 105 12.59 1.44 4.19
C SER A 105 13.19 2.56 3.35
N SER A 106 13.89 2.23 2.26
CA SER A 106 14.44 3.22 1.31
C SER A 106 13.34 4.06 0.68
N ALA A 107 12.30 3.42 0.13
CA ALA A 107 11.15 4.09 -0.47
C ALA A 107 10.42 5.00 0.54
N ARG A 108 10.18 4.50 1.76
CA ARG A 108 9.56 5.27 2.84
C ARG A 108 10.35 6.54 3.15
N ASN A 109 11.68 6.43 3.27
CA ASN A 109 12.54 7.57 3.57
C ASN A 109 12.49 8.64 2.48
N ILE A 110 12.50 8.25 1.20
CA ILE A 110 12.38 9.17 0.07
C ILE A 110 11.02 9.90 0.12
N ILE A 111 9.93 9.16 0.28
CA ILE A 111 8.57 9.70 0.32
C ILE A 111 8.44 10.67 1.49
N GLN A 112 8.86 10.27 2.69
CA GLN A 112 8.76 11.09 3.89
C GLN A 112 9.59 12.38 3.77
N LYS A 113 10.81 12.30 3.23
CA LYS A 113 11.67 13.46 3.01
C LYS A 113 11.09 14.43 1.98
N THR A 114 10.48 13.91 0.90
CA THR A 114 9.95 14.75 -0.18
C THR A 114 8.67 15.47 0.22
N PHE A 115 7.75 14.78 0.88
CA PHE A 115 6.44 15.34 1.26
C PHE A 115 6.41 15.99 2.64
N ASP A 116 7.42 15.77 3.47
CA ASP A 116 7.54 16.31 4.86
C ASP A 116 6.28 16.10 5.69
N CYS A 117 5.70 14.89 5.65
CA CYS A 117 4.46 14.55 6.35
C CYS A 117 4.50 13.15 6.97
N GLU A 118 3.50 12.84 7.81
CA GLU A 118 3.36 11.49 8.36
C GLU A 118 2.92 10.49 7.27
N ILE A 119 3.47 9.27 7.35
CA ILE A 119 3.17 8.18 6.44
C ILE A 119 2.71 6.98 7.25
N ALA A 120 1.64 6.33 6.80
CA ALA A 120 1.27 5.01 7.30
C ALA A 120 0.91 4.07 6.16
N ASN A 121 1.22 2.80 6.37
CA ASN A 121 0.85 1.73 5.46
C ASN A 121 -0.50 1.13 5.86
N GLN A 122 -1.26 0.73 4.85
CA GLN A 122 -2.51 0.01 5.00
C GLN A 122 -2.42 -1.30 4.22
N TYR A 123 -2.70 -2.40 4.89
CA TYR A 123 -2.86 -3.71 4.27
C TYR A 123 -4.34 -3.99 4.03
N GLY A 124 -4.64 -4.49 2.85
CA GLY A 124 -6.00 -4.88 2.46
C GLY A 124 -6.04 -5.56 1.11
N THR A 125 -7.21 -6.06 0.75
CA THR A 125 -7.51 -6.68 -0.54
C THR A 125 -8.74 -6.01 -1.16
N ASN A 126 -8.97 -6.23 -2.44
CA ASN A 126 -10.17 -5.70 -3.11
C ASN A 126 -11.46 -6.30 -2.54
N GLU A 127 -11.41 -7.53 -2.05
CA GLU A 127 -12.56 -8.30 -1.57
C GLU A 127 -13.04 -7.81 -0.20
N VAL A 128 -12.13 -7.53 0.72
CA VAL A 128 -12.46 -7.17 2.11
C VAL A 128 -12.00 -5.76 2.51
N ASN A 129 -11.47 -4.99 1.56
CA ASN A 129 -10.91 -3.66 1.78
C ASN A 129 -9.76 -3.65 2.81
N SER A 130 -9.78 -2.71 3.74
CA SER A 130 -8.74 -2.53 4.74
C SER A 130 -8.78 -3.63 5.79
N ILE A 131 -7.72 -4.40 5.93
CA ILE A 131 -7.56 -5.48 6.91
C ILE A 131 -6.78 -5.00 8.13
N ALA A 132 -5.67 -4.31 7.90
CA ALA A 132 -4.82 -3.81 8.98
C ALA A 132 -4.24 -2.44 8.63
N PHE A 133 -3.88 -1.67 9.66
CA PHE A 133 -3.44 -0.29 9.52
C PHE A 133 -2.24 0.01 10.42
N GLU A 134 -1.23 0.66 9.85
CA GLU A 134 0.00 1.00 10.56
C GLU A 134 -0.22 2.08 11.61
N CYS A 135 0.30 1.88 12.80
CA CYS A 135 0.33 2.88 13.85
C CYS A 135 1.63 3.71 13.80
N ARG A 136 1.69 4.80 14.58
CA ARG A 136 2.89 5.65 14.68
C ARG A 136 4.15 4.94 15.18
N CYS A 137 4.01 3.75 15.77
CA CYS A 137 5.15 2.92 16.17
C CYS A 137 5.61 1.96 15.03
N GLY A 138 5.07 2.08 13.82
CA GLY A 138 5.41 1.25 12.67
C GLY A 138 4.86 -0.19 12.74
N ASN A 139 3.88 -0.44 13.61
CA ASN A 139 3.22 -1.74 13.70
C ASN A 139 1.84 -1.70 13.05
N MET A 140 1.52 -2.72 12.27
CA MET A 140 0.25 -2.83 11.56
C MET A 140 -0.76 -3.56 12.45
N HIS A 141 -1.79 -2.87 12.93
CA HIS A 141 -2.84 -3.44 13.77
C HIS A 141 -4.05 -3.85 12.95
N VAL A 142 -4.59 -5.03 13.25
CA VAL A 142 -5.82 -5.55 12.63
C VAL A 142 -6.99 -4.60 12.93
N LEU A 143 -7.83 -4.37 11.93
CA LEU A 143 -9.09 -3.62 12.07
C LEU A 143 -10.21 -4.59 12.51
N GLU A 144 -10.18 -5.01 13.77
CA GLU A 144 -11.12 -6.01 14.32
C GLU A 144 -12.59 -5.56 14.29
N GLU A 145 -12.84 -4.25 14.16
CA GLU A 145 -14.20 -3.72 13.96
C GLU A 145 -14.78 -4.08 12.59
N CYS A 146 -13.90 -4.39 11.62
CA CYS A 146 -14.27 -4.66 10.23
C CYS A 146 -13.97 -6.09 9.79
N ASN A 147 -12.96 -6.72 10.40
CA ASN A 147 -12.43 -8.00 9.95
C ASN A 147 -12.02 -8.90 11.12
N TYR A 148 -12.26 -10.18 10.96
CA TYR A 148 -11.64 -11.22 11.79
C TYR A 148 -10.52 -11.87 10.98
N VAL A 149 -9.29 -11.86 11.51
CA VAL A 149 -8.10 -12.37 10.86
C VAL A 149 -7.61 -13.63 11.54
N GLU A 150 -7.41 -14.68 10.77
CA GLU A 150 -6.85 -15.97 11.21
C GLU A 150 -5.53 -16.23 10.48
N ILE A 151 -4.58 -16.86 11.15
CA ILE A 151 -3.38 -17.40 10.51
C ILE A 151 -3.49 -18.91 10.56
N LEU A 152 -3.47 -19.55 9.40
CA LEU A 152 -3.63 -21.00 9.27
C LEU A 152 -2.39 -21.63 8.67
N LYS A 153 -2.09 -22.85 9.14
CA LYS A 153 -1.09 -23.73 8.58
C LYS A 153 -1.66 -25.14 8.60
N ASP A 154 -1.64 -25.83 7.48
CA ASP A 154 -2.24 -27.16 7.33
C ASP A 154 -3.71 -27.20 7.80
N ASN A 155 -4.48 -26.18 7.47
CA ASN A 155 -5.89 -25.97 7.86
C ASN A 155 -6.13 -25.80 9.38
N ALA A 156 -5.12 -25.63 10.20
CA ALA A 156 -5.23 -25.38 11.64
C ALA A 156 -4.76 -23.97 11.98
N THR A 157 -5.46 -23.31 12.92
CA THR A 157 -5.05 -22.01 13.43
C THR A 157 -3.74 -22.15 14.23
N VAL A 158 -2.78 -21.29 13.96
CA VAL A 158 -1.48 -21.28 14.66
C VAL A 158 -1.45 -20.23 15.79
N PRO A 159 -0.60 -20.43 16.80
CA PRO A 159 -0.44 -19.46 17.88
C PRO A 159 0.25 -18.17 17.42
N TYR A 160 0.17 -17.13 18.26
CA TYR A 160 0.88 -15.87 18.03
C TYR A 160 2.38 -16.09 17.82
N GLY A 161 2.91 -15.46 16.76
CA GLY A 161 4.31 -15.52 16.36
C GLY A 161 4.65 -16.66 15.40
N GLU A 162 3.74 -17.58 15.13
CA GLU A 162 3.92 -18.63 14.13
C GLU A 162 3.37 -18.16 12.77
N GLU A 163 4.16 -18.39 11.71
CA GLU A 163 3.82 -18.01 10.35
C GLU A 163 2.87 -19.00 9.69
N GLY A 164 1.90 -18.47 8.95
CA GLY A 164 0.97 -19.23 8.12
C GLY A 164 0.31 -18.38 7.05
N ASP A 165 -0.69 -18.95 6.41
CA ASP A 165 -1.50 -18.28 5.40
C ASP A 165 -2.56 -17.39 6.07
N ILE A 166 -2.78 -16.20 5.51
CA ILE A 166 -3.69 -15.20 6.08
C ILE A 166 -5.10 -15.44 5.53
N TYR A 167 -6.01 -15.71 6.44
CA TYR A 167 -7.45 -15.81 6.17
C TYR A 167 -8.20 -14.67 6.82
N VAL A 168 -9.20 -14.13 6.13
CA VAL A 168 -9.99 -13.00 6.61
C VAL A 168 -11.47 -13.25 6.47
N THR A 169 -12.22 -12.96 7.52
CA THR A 169 -13.68 -12.88 7.50
C THR A 169 -14.09 -11.42 7.60
N SER A 170 -14.83 -10.92 6.60
CA SER A 170 -15.40 -9.58 6.65
C SER A 170 -16.58 -9.51 7.60
N LEU A 171 -16.56 -8.57 8.54
CA LEU A 171 -17.63 -8.35 9.53
C LEU A 171 -18.60 -7.23 9.11
N THR A 172 -18.36 -6.60 7.97
CA THR A 172 -19.11 -5.40 7.52
C THR A 172 -19.76 -5.55 6.15
N ASN A 173 -19.33 -6.52 5.34
CA ASN A 173 -19.92 -6.77 4.02
C ASN A 173 -20.92 -7.92 4.07
N PHE A 174 -22.21 -7.58 4.26
CA PHE A 174 -23.28 -8.55 4.33
C PHE A 174 -23.91 -8.89 2.97
N THR A 175 -23.66 -8.07 1.95
CA THR A 175 -24.20 -8.29 0.59
C THR A 175 -23.45 -9.39 -0.14
N MET A 176 -22.12 -9.42 0.03
CA MET A 176 -21.24 -10.47 -0.47
C MET A 176 -20.26 -10.84 0.65
N PRO A 177 -20.70 -11.70 1.59
CA PRO A 177 -19.91 -12.03 2.77
C PRO A 177 -18.73 -12.91 2.41
N PHE A 178 -17.53 -12.41 2.66
CA PHE A 178 -16.30 -13.21 2.61
C PHE A 178 -16.05 -13.82 3.99
N ILE A 179 -16.21 -15.13 4.08
CA ILE A 179 -15.98 -15.92 5.30
C ILE A 179 -14.76 -16.79 5.08
N ARG A 180 -13.73 -16.63 5.92
CA ARG A 180 -12.45 -17.35 5.82
C ARG A 180 -11.85 -17.28 4.40
N TYR A 181 -11.86 -16.08 3.84
CA TYR A 181 -11.26 -15.80 2.53
C TYR A 181 -9.75 -15.88 2.64
N GLU A 182 -9.12 -16.73 1.85
CA GLU A 182 -7.67 -16.84 1.72
C GLU A 182 -7.14 -15.66 0.90
N THR A 183 -6.33 -14.80 1.52
CA THR A 183 -5.81 -13.60 0.85
C THR A 183 -4.71 -13.90 -0.18
N GLY A 184 -4.10 -15.09 -0.08
CA GLY A 184 -2.92 -15.48 -0.83
C GLY A 184 -1.62 -14.88 -0.26
N ASP A 185 -1.70 -14.15 0.84
CA ASP A 185 -0.55 -13.59 1.54
C ASP A 185 -0.21 -14.42 2.78
N ARG A 186 1.05 -14.33 3.23
CA ARG A 186 1.53 -15.01 4.44
C ARG A 186 1.95 -14.03 5.51
N GLY A 187 1.82 -14.46 6.76
CA GLY A 187 2.17 -13.63 7.88
C GLY A 187 1.95 -14.30 9.23
N PHE A 188 2.05 -13.52 10.28
CA PHE A 188 1.74 -13.96 11.64
C PHE A 188 1.12 -12.83 12.46
N LEU A 189 0.39 -13.20 13.48
CA LEU A 189 -0.14 -12.25 14.46
C LEU A 189 0.78 -12.17 15.69
N LEU A 190 0.87 -10.99 16.27
CA LEU A 190 1.47 -10.76 17.59
C LEU A 190 0.44 -10.11 18.51
N PRO A 191 0.52 -10.36 19.82
CA PRO A 191 -0.40 -9.73 20.75
C PRO A 191 -0.16 -8.21 20.84
N SER A 192 -1.22 -7.45 21.08
CA SER A 192 -1.22 -5.97 21.10
C SER A 192 -0.21 -5.35 22.06
N HIS A 193 0.07 -5.99 23.21
CA HIS A 193 1.02 -5.49 24.20
C HIS A 193 2.49 -5.42 23.70
N LYS A 194 2.80 -6.01 22.54
CA LYS A 194 4.10 -5.83 21.86
C LYS A 194 4.24 -4.46 21.19
N CYS A 195 3.19 -3.65 21.16
CA CYS A 195 3.22 -2.28 20.65
C CYS A 195 2.90 -1.24 21.72
N LYS A 196 3.72 -0.18 21.77
CA LYS A 196 3.55 0.93 22.73
C LYS A 196 2.51 1.97 22.30
N CYS A 197 1.85 1.81 21.14
CA CYS A 197 0.90 2.81 20.63
C CYS A 197 -0.45 2.85 21.37
N GLY A 198 -0.72 1.90 22.28
CA GLY A 198 -1.97 1.81 23.02
C GLY A 198 -3.13 1.14 22.27
N CYS A 199 -2.96 0.75 21.01
CA CYS A 199 -3.96 -0.04 20.28
C CYS A 199 -4.08 -1.44 20.89
N LYS A 200 -5.31 -1.90 21.10
CA LYS A 200 -5.57 -3.21 21.74
C LYS A 200 -5.70 -4.36 20.72
N SER A 201 -5.85 -4.04 19.45
CA SER A 201 -5.94 -5.05 18.40
C SER A 201 -4.61 -5.73 18.14
N PRO A 202 -4.60 -7.01 17.73
CA PRO A 202 -3.40 -7.75 17.37
C PRO A 202 -2.58 -7.02 16.31
N ILE A 203 -1.27 -7.27 16.32
CA ILE A 203 -0.36 -6.78 15.31
C ILE A 203 -0.25 -7.84 14.22
N LEU A 204 -0.55 -7.48 12.98
CA LEU A 204 -0.29 -8.31 11.82
C LEU A 204 1.11 -7.99 11.27
N LYS A 205 1.91 -9.01 11.07
CA LYS A 205 3.18 -8.94 10.37
C LYS A 205 3.07 -9.74 9.08
N LEU A 206 3.18 -9.05 7.96
CA LEU A 206 3.30 -9.70 6.67
C LEU A 206 4.71 -10.26 6.53
N THR A 207 4.80 -11.50 6.11
CA THR A 207 6.02 -12.13 5.68
C THR A 207 6.13 -12.06 4.17
N LYS A 208 7.10 -12.64 3.58
CA LYS A 208 7.48 -12.45 2.17
C LYS A 208 6.39 -12.89 1.21
N GLY A 209 5.97 -12.00 0.30
CA GLY A 209 5.25 -12.24 -0.94
C GLY A 209 3.99 -13.13 -0.88
N ARG A 210 3.29 -13.26 -1.99
CA ARG A 210 2.13 -14.14 -2.12
C ARG A 210 2.55 -15.61 -2.10
N SER A 211 1.74 -16.45 -1.52
CA SER A 211 1.98 -17.90 -1.41
C SER A 211 2.23 -18.62 -2.74
N ASN A 212 1.83 -18.01 -3.87
CA ASN A 212 1.90 -18.59 -5.22
C ASN A 212 3.05 -18.07 -6.09
N ASP A 213 3.87 -17.15 -5.59
CA ASP A 213 4.95 -16.53 -6.37
C ASP A 213 6.26 -17.33 -6.22
N TRP A 214 6.34 -18.51 -6.84
CA TRP A 214 7.52 -19.36 -6.80
C TRP A 214 8.22 -19.41 -8.17
N VAL A 215 9.54 -19.43 -8.12
CA VAL A 215 10.40 -19.78 -9.25
C VAL A 215 10.95 -21.19 -9.00
N LEU A 216 10.96 -22.00 -10.03
CA LEU A 216 11.44 -23.38 -9.96
C LEU A 216 12.90 -23.46 -10.40
N ASN A 217 13.75 -24.08 -9.62
CA ASN A 217 15.11 -24.43 -10.01
C ASN A 217 15.13 -25.69 -10.89
N LYS A 218 16.24 -25.94 -11.57
CA LYS A 218 16.47 -27.17 -12.38
C LYS A 218 16.27 -28.48 -11.59
N ASP A 219 16.54 -28.47 -10.32
CA ASP A 219 16.38 -29.62 -9.41
C ASP A 219 14.92 -29.77 -8.89
N GLY A 220 13.99 -28.92 -9.36
CA GLY A 220 12.60 -28.89 -8.94
C GLY A 220 12.39 -28.20 -7.59
N SER A 221 13.43 -27.70 -6.94
CA SER A 221 13.27 -26.90 -5.72
C SER A 221 12.60 -25.55 -6.03
N LYS A 222 11.82 -25.07 -5.07
CA LYS A 222 11.08 -23.80 -5.19
C LYS A 222 11.83 -22.69 -4.47
N VAL A 223 12.07 -21.60 -5.19
CA VAL A 223 12.59 -20.36 -4.62
C VAL A 223 11.50 -19.30 -4.70
N HIS A 224 11.23 -18.63 -3.59
CA HIS A 224 10.22 -17.58 -3.57
C HIS A 224 10.67 -16.39 -4.41
N SER A 225 9.80 -15.87 -5.30
CA SER A 225 10.10 -14.75 -6.22
C SER A 225 10.57 -13.48 -5.49
N TYR A 226 10.30 -13.35 -4.20
CA TYR A 226 10.77 -12.26 -3.36
C TYR A 226 12.30 -12.07 -3.35
N ILE A 227 13.09 -13.10 -3.70
CA ILE A 227 14.54 -12.96 -3.85
C ILE A 227 14.90 -11.91 -4.90
N PHE A 228 14.14 -11.83 -5.99
CA PHE A 228 14.37 -10.82 -7.02
C PHE A 228 14.09 -9.41 -6.50
N VAL A 229 13.08 -9.27 -5.68
CA VAL A 229 12.78 -7.99 -5.03
C VAL A 229 13.95 -7.58 -4.13
N GLN A 230 14.50 -8.49 -3.32
CA GLN A 230 15.66 -8.21 -2.46
C GLN A 230 16.90 -7.81 -3.27
N VAL A 231 17.14 -8.47 -4.40
CA VAL A 231 18.26 -8.11 -5.30
C VAL A 231 18.07 -6.73 -5.89
N ILE A 232 16.86 -6.43 -6.39
CA ILE A 232 16.53 -5.12 -6.97
C ILE A 232 16.64 -4.01 -5.91
N GLU A 233 16.22 -4.27 -4.68
CA GLU A 233 16.38 -3.31 -3.57
C GLU A 233 17.83 -3.06 -3.25
N ALA A 234 18.64 -4.11 -3.14
CA ALA A 234 20.08 -3.95 -2.89
C ALA A 234 20.76 -3.15 -4.02
N ILE A 235 20.36 -3.36 -5.29
CA ILE A 235 20.84 -2.56 -6.41
C ILE A 235 20.37 -1.10 -6.29
N ASN A 236 19.11 -0.89 -5.96
CA ASN A 236 18.55 0.45 -5.82
C ASN A 236 19.16 1.23 -4.66
N ASP A 237 19.48 0.58 -3.54
CA ASP A 237 20.17 1.19 -2.41
C ASP A 237 21.60 1.63 -2.78
N LEU A 238 22.27 0.88 -3.69
CA LEU A 238 23.62 1.20 -4.16
C LEU A 238 23.65 2.24 -5.29
N MET A 239 22.57 2.35 -6.08
CA MET A 239 22.51 3.09 -7.34
C MET A 239 21.38 4.14 -7.41
N ASP A 240 21.04 4.78 -6.30
CA ASP A 240 20.04 5.86 -6.23
C ASP A 240 18.67 5.52 -6.88
N ASN A 241 18.18 4.31 -6.63
CA ASN A 241 16.87 3.85 -7.14
C ASN A 241 16.74 3.89 -8.68
N ILE A 242 17.73 3.36 -9.36
CA ILE A 242 17.77 3.33 -10.83
C ILE A 242 16.71 2.43 -11.45
N ILE A 243 16.38 1.31 -10.79
CA ILE A 243 15.35 0.35 -11.26
C ILE A 243 14.01 0.73 -10.65
N ARG A 244 13.07 1.13 -11.50
CA ARG A 244 11.74 1.61 -11.08
C ARG A 244 10.65 0.56 -11.20
N GLN A 245 10.79 -0.30 -12.19
CA GLN A 245 9.85 -1.36 -12.49
C GLN A 245 10.62 -2.53 -13.09
N PHE A 246 10.25 -3.73 -12.69
CA PHE A 246 10.81 -4.95 -13.24
C PHE A 246 9.73 -6.03 -13.33
N GLN A 247 9.96 -6.97 -14.21
CA GLN A 247 9.17 -8.18 -14.33
C GLN A 247 10.13 -9.35 -14.43
N VAL A 248 9.86 -10.40 -13.69
CA VAL A 248 10.56 -11.69 -13.81
C VAL A 248 9.68 -12.65 -14.56
N VAL A 249 10.19 -13.18 -15.64
CA VAL A 249 9.50 -14.19 -16.44
C VAL A 249 10.38 -15.43 -16.45
N GLN A 250 9.84 -16.55 -15.99
CA GLN A 250 10.48 -17.84 -16.12
C GLN A 250 9.87 -18.55 -17.35
N GLU A 251 10.63 -18.67 -18.42
CA GLU A 251 10.20 -19.33 -19.66
C GLU A 251 10.57 -20.83 -19.67
N ASP A 252 11.64 -21.19 -18.97
CA ASP A 252 12.12 -22.57 -18.84
C ASP A 252 12.85 -22.76 -17.51
N TYR A 253 13.29 -23.99 -17.21
CA TYR A 253 14.03 -24.36 -15.99
C TYR A 253 15.53 -24.06 -16.07
N ASP A 254 15.97 -23.36 -17.09
CA ASP A 254 17.39 -23.01 -17.29
C ASP A 254 17.84 -21.79 -16.50
#